data_9249e51d49799e7693b9bf910fee58cb
#
_entry.id   9249e51d49799e7693b9bf910fee58cb
#
_cell.length_a   1.000
_cell.length_b   1.000
_cell.length_c   1.000
_cell.angle_alpha   90.00
_cell.angle_beta   90.00
_cell.angle_gamma   90.00
#
_symmetry.space_group_name_H-M   'P 1'
#
loop_
_entity.id
_entity.type
_entity.pdbx_description
1 polymer ?
#
loop_
_entity_poly.entity_id
_entity_poly.type
_entity_poly.pdbx_seq_one_letter_code
_entity_poly.pdbx_strand_id
1 'polypeptide(L)'
;MNQRVTEFFLQYERANSSSDVSSSGDLYADTFRFGGPQGVHAVKKEDFLKVVPKMKSHLSSMGLVKTQLDTVETHPIDSKYLLVNVGWRITVRNSSGCRRVDAFATYVLFRGQDEELSIVFQIDHQDLASVIKSQQNTH
;
A
#
# COMPACT_ATOMS: atom_id res chain seq x y z
N MET A 1 -7.60 18.91 7.00
CA MET A 1 -7.73 17.48 6.66
C MET A 1 -8.15 17.35 5.21
N ASN A 2 -7.51 16.50 4.44
CA ASN A 2 -7.87 16.34 3.03
C ASN A 2 -8.73 15.09 2.85
N GLN A 3 -10.04 15.31 2.79
CA GLN A 3 -11.03 14.25 2.69
C GLN A 3 -10.86 13.41 1.42
N ARG A 4 -10.50 14.05 0.30
CA ARG A 4 -10.32 13.36 -0.98
C ARG A 4 -9.15 12.37 -0.90
N VAL A 5 -8.06 12.74 -0.23
CA VAL A 5 -6.92 11.85 -0.03
C VAL A 5 -7.31 10.68 0.86
N THR A 6 -8.08 10.95 1.92
CA THR A 6 -8.57 9.89 2.81
C THR A 6 -9.44 8.90 2.03
N GLU A 7 -10.35 9.41 1.20
CA GLU A 7 -11.21 8.56 0.35
C GLU A 7 -10.37 7.73 -0.63
N PHE A 8 -9.30 8.31 -1.18
CA PHE A 8 -8.40 7.61 -2.07
C PHE A 8 -7.79 6.38 -1.39
N PHE A 9 -7.31 6.54 -0.15
CA PHE A 9 -6.69 5.44 0.57
C PHE A 9 -7.70 4.45 1.14
N LEU A 10 -8.93 4.86 1.39
CA LEU A 10 -10.02 3.91 1.69
C LEU A 10 -10.33 3.06 0.47
N GLN A 11 -10.29 3.63 -0.72
CA GLN A 11 -10.44 2.87 -1.95
C GLN A 11 -9.25 1.92 -2.16
N TYR A 12 -8.04 2.36 -1.82
CA TYR A 12 -6.84 1.52 -1.83
C TYR A 12 -7.01 0.31 -0.92
N GLU A 13 -7.52 0.53 0.29
CA GLU A 13 -7.80 -0.55 1.24
C GLU A 13 -8.80 -1.55 0.65
N ARG A 14 -9.88 -1.07 0.06
CA ARG A 14 -10.87 -1.93 -0.58
C ARG A 14 -10.28 -2.72 -1.75
N ALA A 15 -9.45 -2.08 -2.56
CA ALA A 15 -8.79 -2.74 -3.69
C ALA A 15 -7.85 -3.84 -3.22
N ASN A 16 -7.14 -3.61 -2.10
CA ASN A 16 -6.27 -4.62 -1.53
C ASN A 16 -7.04 -5.83 -0.99
N SER A 17 -8.28 -5.63 -0.57
CA SER A 17 -9.13 -6.71 -0.04
C SER A 17 -9.89 -7.43 -1.14
N SER A 18 -9.89 -6.88 -2.36
CA SER A 18 -10.62 -7.42 -3.50
C SER A 18 -9.76 -8.42 -4.26
N SER A 19 -10.42 -9.41 -4.88
CA SER A 19 -9.76 -10.29 -5.83
C SER A 19 -9.63 -9.66 -7.22
N ASP A 20 -10.28 -8.52 -7.45
CA ASP A 20 -10.22 -7.80 -8.73
C ASP A 20 -8.95 -6.95 -8.79
N VAL A 21 -8.00 -7.41 -9.59
CA VAL A 21 -6.68 -6.76 -9.74
C VAL A 21 -6.80 -5.41 -10.44
N SER A 22 -7.81 -5.22 -11.31
CA SER A 22 -7.96 -3.96 -12.05
C SER A 22 -8.26 -2.78 -11.12
N SER A 23 -8.92 -3.01 -9.98
CA SER A 23 -9.18 -1.95 -9.00
C SER A 23 -7.89 -1.35 -8.45
N SER A 24 -6.85 -2.17 -8.25
CA SER A 24 -5.56 -1.69 -7.79
C SER A 24 -4.88 -0.83 -8.85
N GLY A 25 -5.02 -1.20 -10.12
CA GLY A 25 -4.43 -0.47 -11.23
C GLY A 25 -4.94 0.96 -11.36
N ASP A 26 -6.21 1.17 -11.02
CA ASP A 26 -6.83 2.50 -11.12
C ASP A 26 -6.20 3.53 -10.18
N LEU A 27 -5.45 3.07 -9.19
CA LEU A 27 -4.84 3.94 -8.18
C LEU A 27 -3.42 4.35 -8.54
N TYR A 28 -2.81 3.72 -9.52
CA TYR A 28 -1.40 3.93 -9.88
C TYR A 28 -1.27 4.58 -11.25
N ALA A 29 -0.24 5.42 -11.40
CA ALA A 29 0.15 5.92 -12.72
C ALA A 29 0.66 4.77 -13.59
N ASP A 30 0.69 4.97 -14.90
CA ASP A 30 1.13 3.92 -15.86
C ASP A 30 2.56 3.46 -15.59
N THR A 31 3.41 4.36 -15.12
CA THR A 31 4.74 4.05 -14.61
C THR A 31 4.90 4.78 -13.29
N PHE A 32 5.35 4.09 -12.29
CA PHE A 32 5.59 4.67 -10.97
C PHE A 32 6.88 4.10 -10.39
N ARG A 33 7.39 4.73 -9.32
CA ARG A 33 8.55 4.21 -8.62
C ARG A 33 8.10 3.56 -7.33
N PHE A 34 8.75 2.45 -7.01
CA PHE A 34 8.52 1.72 -5.78
C PHE A 34 9.84 1.65 -5.02
N GLY A 35 9.83 2.12 -3.78
CA GLY A 35 10.99 2.08 -2.90
C GLY A 35 10.69 1.31 -1.64
N GLY A 36 11.73 0.72 -1.08
CA GLY A 36 11.66 0.02 0.19
C GLY A 36 13.04 -0.02 0.82
N PRO A 37 13.20 -0.77 1.92
CA PRO A 37 14.51 -0.84 2.59
C PRO A 37 15.66 -1.32 1.70
N GLN A 38 15.34 -1.98 0.60
CA GLN A 38 16.34 -2.58 -0.29
C GLN A 38 16.65 -1.73 -1.53
N GLY A 39 15.96 -0.60 -1.72
CA GLY A 39 16.22 0.29 -2.85
C GLY A 39 14.97 0.71 -3.60
N VAL A 40 15.17 1.31 -4.77
CA VAL A 40 14.11 1.92 -5.57
C VAL A 40 14.13 1.35 -6.99
N HIS A 41 12.94 1.07 -7.51
CA HIS A 41 12.76 0.56 -8.87
C HIS A 41 11.69 1.35 -9.61
N ALA A 42 11.86 1.51 -10.93
CA ALA A 42 10.77 1.97 -11.80
C ALA A 42 9.89 0.76 -12.12
N VAL A 43 8.58 0.93 -12.03
CA VAL A 43 7.61 -0.15 -12.21
C VAL A 43 6.57 0.29 -13.24
N LYS A 44 6.29 -0.57 -14.21
CA LYS A 44 5.18 -0.36 -15.13
C LYS A 44 3.92 -0.95 -14.53
N LYS A 45 2.81 -0.22 -14.60
CA LYS A 45 1.53 -0.66 -14.05
C LYS A 45 1.13 -2.05 -14.57
N GLU A 46 1.30 -2.31 -15.86
CA GLU A 46 0.90 -3.60 -16.43
C GLU A 46 1.69 -4.76 -15.84
N ASP A 47 2.99 -4.55 -15.55
CA ASP A 47 3.81 -5.58 -14.91
C ASP A 47 3.43 -5.75 -13.45
N PHE A 48 3.15 -4.64 -12.77
CA PHE A 48 2.71 -4.64 -11.38
C PHE A 48 1.42 -5.46 -11.22
N LEU A 49 0.45 -5.26 -12.12
CA LEU A 49 -0.83 -5.97 -12.05
C LEU A 49 -0.67 -7.47 -12.26
N LYS A 50 0.38 -7.91 -12.94
CA LYS A 50 0.66 -9.34 -13.12
C LYS A 50 1.21 -9.98 -11.84
N VAL A 51 1.94 -9.22 -11.01
CA VAL A 51 2.55 -9.77 -9.80
C VAL A 51 1.68 -9.60 -8.56
N VAL A 52 0.72 -8.67 -8.56
CA VAL A 52 -0.13 -8.41 -7.40
C VAL A 52 -0.88 -9.67 -6.90
N PRO A 53 -1.50 -10.48 -7.74
CA PRO A 53 -2.19 -11.68 -7.25
C PRO A 53 -1.23 -12.66 -6.58
N LYS A 54 -0.03 -12.82 -7.14
CA LYS A 54 0.99 -13.71 -6.57
C LYS A 54 1.47 -13.20 -5.23
N MET A 55 1.67 -11.88 -5.13
CA MET A 55 2.11 -11.24 -3.90
C MET A 55 1.05 -11.38 -2.81
N LYS A 56 -0.22 -11.13 -3.14
CA LYS A 56 -1.33 -11.28 -2.19
C LYS A 56 -1.42 -12.72 -1.70
N SER A 57 -1.33 -13.69 -2.61
CA SER A 57 -1.37 -15.10 -2.26
C SER A 57 -0.22 -15.49 -1.35
N HIS A 58 1.00 -15.01 -1.65
CA HIS A 58 2.19 -15.28 -0.85
C HIS A 58 2.05 -14.73 0.57
N LEU A 59 1.64 -13.47 0.70
CA LEU A 59 1.47 -12.84 2.00
C LEU A 59 0.36 -13.52 2.81
N SER A 60 -0.72 -13.91 2.16
CA SER A 60 -1.80 -14.63 2.81
C SER A 60 -1.32 -15.99 3.33
N SER A 61 -0.51 -16.70 2.54
CA SER A 61 0.06 -18.00 2.95
C SER A 61 1.01 -17.85 4.14
N MET A 62 1.62 -16.68 4.31
CA MET A 62 2.50 -16.38 5.44
C MET A 62 1.74 -15.99 6.71
N GLY A 63 0.44 -15.73 6.62
CA GLY A 63 -0.38 -15.38 7.78
C GLY A 63 -1.07 -14.02 7.70
N LEU A 64 -0.90 -13.26 6.62
CA LEU A 64 -1.59 -11.99 6.48
C LEU A 64 -3.09 -12.22 6.36
N VAL A 65 -3.87 -11.60 7.26
CA VAL A 65 -5.33 -11.72 7.28
C VAL A 65 -5.97 -10.52 6.60
N LYS A 66 -5.58 -9.31 7.01
CA LYS A 66 -6.14 -8.08 6.44
C LYS A 66 -5.21 -6.89 6.70
N THR A 67 -5.41 -5.86 5.89
CA THR A 67 -4.73 -4.59 6.00
C THR A 67 -5.79 -3.51 6.07
N GLN A 68 -5.74 -2.66 7.08
CA GLN A 68 -6.72 -1.59 7.30
C GLN A 68 -6.03 -0.24 7.39
N LEU A 69 -6.67 0.77 6.84
CA LEU A 69 -6.20 2.16 6.94
C LEU A 69 -6.32 2.62 8.39
N ASP A 70 -5.23 3.15 8.93
CA ASP A 70 -5.21 3.67 10.31
C ASP A 70 -5.05 5.18 10.32
N THR A 71 -3.96 5.70 9.74
CA THR A 71 -3.70 7.14 9.74
C THR A 71 -3.34 7.62 8.34
N VAL A 72 -3.71 8.89 8.06
CA VAL A 72 -3.38 9.56 6.81
C VAL A 72 -2.92 10.98 7.16
N GLU A 73 -1.70 11.32 6.75
CA GLU A 73 -1.14 12.64 6.96
C GLU A 73 -0.73 13.20 5.61
N THR A 74 -1.34 14.30 5.19
CA THR A 74 -1.16 14.88 3.86
C THR A 74 -0.31 16.13 3.93
N HIS A 75 0.72 16.19 3.08
CA HIS A 75 1.60 17.35 2.94
C HIS A 75 1.60 17.78 1.47
N PRO A 76 0.87 18.84 1.11
CA PRO A 76 0.90 19.35 -0.26
C PRO A 76 2.31 19.80 -0.63
N ILE A 77 2.80 19.34 -1.78
CA ILE A 77 4.09 19.80 -2.33
C ILE A 77 3.85 21.04 -3.18
N ASP A 78 2.88 20.96 -4.07
CA ASP A 78 2.42 22.10 -4.89
C ASP A 78 1.00 21.80 -5.36
N SER A 79 0.52 22.50 -6.38
CA SER A 79 -0.85 22.32 -6.87
C SER A 79 -1.10 20.97 -7.54
N LYS A 80 -0.01 20.28 -7.95
CA LYS A 80 -0.10 19.01 -8.70
C LYS A 80 0.32 17.80 -7.88
N TYR A 81 1.13 17.96 -6.85
CA TYR A 81 1.72 16.85 -6.12
C TYR A 81 1.42 16.94 -4.63
N LEU A 82 1.14 15.77 -4.05
CA LEU A 82 0.88 15.62 -2.62
C LEU A 82 1.80 14.53 -2.08
N LEU A 83 2.43 14.79 -0.94
CA LEU A 83 3.13 13.74 -0.20
C LEU A 83 2.20 13.28 0.92
N VAL A 84 2.00 11.97 1.04
CA VAL A 84 1.06 11.41 2.03
C VAL A 84 1.77 10.32 2.81
N ASN A 85 1.80 10.48 4.13
CA ASN A 85 2.27 9.44 5.04
C ASN A 85 1.05 8.65 5.52
N VAL A 86 1.09 7.35 5.35
CA VAL A 86 -0.03 6.47 5.68
C VAL A 86 0.42 5.43 6.69
N GLY A 87 -0.36 5.31 7.77
CA GLY A 87 -0.21 4.21 8.72
C GLY A 87 -1.23 3.13 8.40
N TRP A 88 -0.75 1.91 8.28
CA TRP A 88 -1.57 0.73 8.03
C TRP A 88 -1.60 -0.16 9.25
N ARG A 89 -2.77 -0.68 9.56
CA ARG A 89 -2.95 -1.66 10.63
C ARG A 89 -3.08 -3.03 9.98
N ILE A 90 -2.11 -3.89 10.26
CA ILE A 90 -2.01 -5.20 9.63
C ILE A 90 -2.36 -6.25 10.65
N THR A 91 -3.26 -7.17 10.29
CA THR A 91 -3.61 -8.32 11.13
C THR A 91 -2.91 -9.54 10.58
N VAL A 92 -2.14 -10.21 11.43
CA VAL A 92 -1.35 -11.39 11.09
C VAL A 92 -1.78 -12.55 11.97
N ARG A 93 -1.99 -13.71 11.37
CA ARG A 93 -2.30 -14.95 12.09
C ARG A 93 -1.01 -15.73 12.33
N ASN A 94 -0.83 -16.19 13.55
CA ASN A 94 0.26 -17.10 13.91
C ASN A 94 -0.29 -18.26 14.77
N SER A 95 0.59 -19.11 15.27
CA SER A 95 0.19 -20.26 16.09
C SER A 95 -0.53 -19.88 17.38
N SER A 96 -0.32 -18.65 17.86
CA SER A 96 -0.93 -18.14 19.10
C SER A 96 -2.22 -17.37 18.88
N GLY A 97 -2.65 -17.19 17.63
CA GLY A 97 -3.85 -16.42 17.28
C GLY A 97 -3.52 -15.29 16.31
N CYS A 98 -4.28 -14.19 16.40
CA CYS A 98 -4.08 -13.03 15.54
C CYS A 98 -3.39 -11.90 16.29
N ARG A 99 -2.49 -11.21 15.62
CA ARG A 99 -1.80 -10.03 16.16
C ARG A 99 -1.96 -8.86 15.20
N ARG A 100 -1.99 -7.65 15.77
CA ARG A 100 -1.97 -6.42 15.00
C ARG A 100 -0.57 -5.84 15.00
N VAL A 101 -0.13 -5.41 13.81
CA VAL A 101 1.16 -4.77 13.63
C VAL A 101 0.93 -3.50 12.82
N ASP A 102 1.63 -2.43 13.19
CA ASP A 102 1.57 -1.18 12.42
C ASP A 102 2.68 -1.19 11.37
N ALA A 103 2.31 -0.77 10.17
CA ALA A 103 3.26 -0.58 9.09
C ALA A 103 3.03 0.80 8.47
N PHE A 104 4.07 1.38 7.90
CA PHE A 104 4.01 2.74 7.38
C PHE A 104 4.52 2.78 5.96
N ALA A 105 3.88 3.62 5.16
CA ALA A 105 4.29 3.87 3.79
C ALA A 105 4.12 5.34 3.46
N THR A 106 4.95 5.85 2.58
CA THR A 106 4.87 7.22 2.09
C THR A 106 4.56 7.17 0.60
N TYR A 107 3.59 7.98 0.18
CA TYR A 107 3.17 8.02 -1.20
C TYR A 107 3.32 9.43 -1.75
N VAL A 108 3.71 9.55 -3.01
CA VAL A 108 3.58 10.79 -3.74
C VAL A 108 2.45 10.61 -4.74
N LEU A 109 1.45 11.47 -4.64
CA LEU A 109 0.28 11.45 -5.52
C LEU A 109 0.38 12.59 -6.52
N PHE A 110 -0.03 12.31 -7.75
CA PHE A 110 -0.18 13.31 -8.79
C PHE A 110 -1.66 13.62 -8.97
N ARG A 111 -1.97 14.92 -9.00
CA ARG A 111 -3.33 15.42 -9.27
C ARG A 111 -3.43 15.77 -10.74
N GLY A 112 -4.14 14.92 -11.49
CA GLY A 112 -4.33 15.09 -12.92
C GLY A 112 -5.58 15.90 -13.26
N GLN A 113 -6.12 15.67 -14.45
CA GLN A 113 -7.36 16.30 -14.89
C GLN A 113 -8.51 15.85 -13.99
N ASP A 114 -9.48 16.75 -13.79
CA ASP A 114 -10.65 16.51 -12.93
C ASP A 114 -10.26 16.15 -11.50
N GLU A 115 -9.06 16.60 -11.07
CA GLU A 115 -8.51 16.34 -9.74
C GLU A 115 -8.33 14.85 -9.42
N GLU A 116 -8.20 14.03 -10.44
CA GLU A 116 -7.97 12.61 -10.29
C GLU A 116 -6.58 12.35 -9.72
N LEU A 117 -6.52 11.53 -8.67
CA LEU A 117 -5.26 11.22 -7.97
C LEU A 117 -4.69 9.90 -8.46
N SER A 118 -3.38 9.86 -8.63
CA SER A 118 -2.68 8.61 -8.93
C SER A 118 -1.35 8.56 -8.18
N ILE A 119 -0.93 7.34 -7.82
CA ILE A 119 0.34 7.12 -7.14
C ILE A 119 1.46 7.13 -8.18
N VAL A 120 2.45 8.02 -7.99
CA VAL A 120 3.64 8.09 -8.85
C VAL A 120 4.89 7.62 -8.11
N PHE A 121 4.85 7.54 -6.79
CA PHE A 121 5.95 7.03 -5.97
C PHE A 121 5.35 6.41 -4.71
N GLN A 122 5.76 5.20 -4.39
CA GLN A 122 5.39 4.53 -3.15
C GLN A 122 6.66 4.08 -2.44
N ILE A 123 6.78 4.43 -1.17
CA ILE A 123 7.91 4.02 -0.33
C ILE A 123 7.37 3.24 0.84
N ASP A 124 7.67 1.95 0.89
CA ASP A 124 7.33 1.12 2.05
C ASP A 124 8.48 1.22 3.05
N HIS A 125 8.17 1.63 4.27
CA HIS A 125 9.18 1.82 5.30
C HIS A 125 9.70 0.49 5.85
N GLN A 126 8.87 -0.55 5.75
CA GLN A 126 9.25 -1.91 6.15
C GLN A 126 8.98 -2.86 4.98
N ASP A 127 9.74 -3.94 4.94
CA ASP A 127 9.40 -5.06 4.06
C ASP A 127 8.28 -5.85 4.72
N LEU A 128 7.10 -5.83 4.12
CA LEU A 128 5.90 -6.44 4.68
C LEU A 128 6.09 -7.95 4.93
N ALA A 129 6.72 -8.65 4.00
CA ALA A 129 6.98 -10.07 4.17
C ALA A 129 7.85 -10.35 5.41
N SER A 130 8.87 -9.50 5.64
CA SER A 130 9.71 -9.62 6.83
C SER A 130 8.95 -9.34 8.11
N VAL A 131 8.05 -8.34 8.09
CA VAL A 131 7.20 -8.02 9.24
C VAL A 131 6.32 -9.20 9.59
N ILE A 132 5.66 -9.79 8.60
CA ILE A 132 4.79 -10.95 8.83
C ILE A 132 5.58 -12.13 9.35
N LYS A 133 6.75 -12.38 8.75
CA LYS A 133 7.62 -13.49 9.16
C LYS A 133 8.08 -13.36 10.60
N SER A 134 8.39 -12.13 11.05
CA SER A 134 8.82 -11.89 12.43
C SER A 134 7.70 -12.23 13.42
N GLN A 135 6.44 -12.06 13.05
CA GLN A 135 5.30 -12.40 13.89
C GLN A 135 5.09 -13.92 14.01
N GLN A 136 5.51 -14.67 13.00
CA GLN A 136 5.41 -16.14 13.03
C GLN A 136 6.41 -16.77 14.00
N ASN A 137 7.54 -16.11 14.23
CA ASN A 137 8.62 -16.60 15.09
C ASN A 137 8.50 -16.12 16.53
N THR A 138 7.41 -15.45 16.89
CA THR A 138 7.19 -14.92 18.23
C THR A 138 6.54 -16.00 19.12
N HIS A 139 7.11 -16.21 20.26
CA HIS A 139 6.60 -17.18 21.23
C HIS A 139 5.92 -16.48 22.39
#